data_6edb4de97402394e1c040d99bc5ff9ce
#
_entry.id   6edb4de97402394e1c040d99bc5ff9ce
#
_cell.length_a   1.000
_cell.length_b   1.000
_cell.length_c   1.000
_cell.angle_alpha   90.00
_cell.angle_beta   90.00
_cell.angle_gamma   90.00
#
_symmetry.space_group_name_H-M   'P 1'
#
loop_
_entity.id
_entity.type
_entity.pdbx_description
1 polymer ?
#
loop_
_entity_poly.entity_id
_entity_poly.type
_entity_poly.pdbx_seq_one_letter_code
_entity_poly.pdbx_strand_id
1 'polypeptide(L)'
;IRRIPKAAMAAPAGPADAVRLNKRMADERLCSRREADEWIERGWVRVNGQPAVMGQKVTAADRITVERAAQGQQARQVTILLHKPVGYVSGQAEDGHAPAVTLVTAQNRWAEDRAPMRFSGAQLRGLAPAGRLDIDSVGLLVLTQDGRVARQLIGEDAQMDKEYLVRVQWGERALDVRAAFPPAQLARLRHGLSLDGKPLKPAVVEWENAEQLRFVLTEGKKRQIRRMCEQVGLKVVGLKRIRMGRVLLGRLPPGQWRYLAPGEQF
;
A
#
# COMPACT_ATOMS: atom_id res chain seq x y z
N ILE A 1 -38.26 -31.51 34.46
CA ILE A 1 -36.79 -31.52 34.19
C ILE A 1 -36.39 -30.06 33.96
N ARG A 2 -35.83 -29.43 35.02
CA ARG A 2 -35.29 -28.04 34.94
C ARG A 2 -33.95 -28.07 34.22
N ARG A 3 -33.82 -27.33 33.09
CA ARG A 3 -32.54 -27.07 32.44
C ARG A 3 -31.74 -26.05 33.27
N ILE A 4 -30.55 -26.46 33.70
CA ILE A 4 -29.56 -25.59 34.34
C ILE A 4 -28.91 -24.73 33.24
N PRO A 5 -28.85 -23.40 33.35
CA PRO A 5 -28.14 -22.56 32.38
C PRO A 5 -26.63 -22.78 32.52
N LYS A 6 -25.99 -23.06 31.39
CA LYS A 6 -24.54 -23.18 31.29
C LYS A 6 -23.94 -21.80 31.57
N ALA A 7 -23.35 -21.64 32.75
CA ALA A 7 -22.63 -20.43 33.12
C ALA A 7 -21.48 -20.22 32.12
N ALA A 8 -21.51 -19.11 31.39
CA ALA A 8 -20.38 -18.65 30.62
C ALA A 8 -19.26 -18.32 31.60
N MET A 9 -18.20 -19.13 31.60
CA MET A 9 -16.97 -18.80 32.31
C MET A 9 -16.40 -17.54 31.67
N ALA A 10 -16.47 -16.41 32.37
CA ALA A 10 -15.74 -15.22 32.02
C ALA A 10 -14.25 -15.56 32.01
N ALA A 11 -13.57 -15.32 30.89
CA ALA A 11 -12.13 -15.46 30.81
C ALA A 11 -11.48 -14.52 31.85
N PRO A 12 -10.44 -14.97 32.61
CA PRO A 12 -9.78 -14.14 33.58
C PRO A 12 -9.23 -12.88 32.91
N ALA A 13 -9.41 -11.72 33.56
CA ALA A 13 -8.80 -10.48 33.15
C ALA A 13 -7.28 -10.70 33.07
N GLY A 14 -6.73 -10.69 31.85
CA GLY A 14 -5.30 -10.86 31.65
C GLY A 14 -4.50 -9.69 32.23
N PRO A 15 -3.19 -9.84 32.44
CA PRO A 15 -2.33 -8.78 32.93
C PRO A 15 -2.48 -7.51 32.09
N ALA A 16 -2.26 -6.35 32.71
CA ALA A 16 -2.46 -5.02 32.12
C ALA A 16 -1.74 -4.82 30.75
N ASP A 17 -0.65 -5.57 30.52
CA ASP A 17 0.19 -5.51 29.30
C ASP A 17 -0.19 -6.53 28.22
N ALA A 18 -1.29 -7.29 28.39
CA ALA A 18 -1.66 -8.32 27.45
C ALA A 18 -2.27 -7.74 26.16
N VAL A 19 -1.67 -8.06 25.02
CA VAL A 19 -2.15 -7.68 23.69
C VAL A 19 -2.72 -8.87 22.93
N ARG A 20 -3.56 -8.66 21.94
CA ARG A 20 -4.06 -9.75 21.08
C ARG A 20 -2.90 -10.44 20.35
N LEU A 21 -2.92 -11.77 20.32
CA LEU A 21 -1.89 -12.59 19.67
C LEU A 21 -1.65 -12.16 18.21
N ASN A 22 -2.71 -11.98 17.41
CA ASN A 22 -2.59 -11.53 16.03
C ASN A 22 -1.94 -10.15 15.88
N LYS A 23 -2.19 -9.24 16.84
CA LYS A 23 -1.52 -7.93 16.87
C LYS A 23 -0.04 -8.10 17.15
N ARG A 24 0.33 -8.88 18.17
CA ARG A 24 1.74 -9.12 18.52
C ARG A 24 2.51 -9.77 17.38
N MET A 25 1.95 -10.80 16.74
CA MET A 25 2.55 -11.45 15.57
C MET A 25 2.81 -10.45 14.43
N ALA A 26 1.87 -9.53 14.20
CA ALA A 26 2.04 -8.49 13.19
C ALA A 26 3.06 -7.41 13.60
N ASP A 27 3.14 -7.05 14.88
CA ASP A 27 4.12 -6.08 15.39
C ASP A 27 5.54 -6.65 15.35
N GLU A 28 5.70 -7.96 15.58
CA GLU A 28 6.95 -8.72 15.41
C GLU A 28 7.27 -9.03 13.93
N ARG A 29 6.47 -8.56 12.97
CA ARG A 29 6.64 -8.76 11.52
C ARG A 29 6.63 -10.23 11.07
N LEU A 30 6.06 -11.12 11.84
CA LEU A 30 5.92 -12.52 11.45
C LEU A 30 4.93 -12.67 10.29
N CYS A 31 3.82 -11.93 10.33
CA CYS A 31 2.75 -11.95 9.34
C CYS A 31 1.85 -10.71 9.49
N SER A 32 0.82 -10.56 8.65
CA SER A 32 -0.26 -9.59 8.89
C SER A 32 -1.24 -10.11 9.95
N ARG A 33 -2.08 -9.24 10.53
CA ARG A 33 -3.11 -9.65 11.49
C ARG A 33 -4.09 -10.68 10.90
N ARG A 34 -4.46 -10.52 9.62
CA ARG A 34 -5.36 -11.45 8.93
C ARG A 34 -4.72 -12.81 8.72
N GLU A 35 -3.44 -12.85 8.33
CA GLU A 35 -2.69 -14.10 8.22
C GLU A 35 -2.54 -14.76 9.58
N ALA A 36 -2.27 -13.99 10.64
CA ALA A 36 -2.21 -14.53 11.99
C ALA A 36 -3.52 -15.21 12.39
N ASP A 37 -4.65 -14.59 12.13
CA ASP A 37 -5.97 -15.16 12.41
C ASP A 37 -6.18 -16.46 11.62
N GLU A 38 -5.85 -16.49 10.32
CA GLU A 38 -5.92 -17.69 9.49
C GLU A 38 -5.00 -18.81 10.01
N TRP A 39 -3.77 -18.47 10.39
CA TRP A 39 -2.82 -19.45 10.93
C TRP A 39 -3.24 -20.01 12.29
N ILE A 40 -3.84 -19.18 13.15
CA ILE A 40 -4.41 -19.60 14.43
C ILE A 40 -5.59 -20.57 14.19
N GLU A 41 -6.50 -20.21 13.28
CA GLU A 41 -7.65 -21.04 12.92
C GLU A 41 -7.23 -22.41 12.37
N ARG A 42 -6.14 -22.45 11.59
CA ARG A 42 -5.56 -23.70 11.06
C ARG A 42 -4.73 -24.49 12.07
N GLY A 43 -4.55 -23.97 13.28
CA GLY A 43 -3.72 -24.63 14.32
C GLY A 43 -2.21 -24.55 14.08
N TRP A 44 -1.76 -23.64 13.23
CA TRP A 44 -0.33 -23.47 12.90
C TRP A 44 0.44 -22.57 13.86
N VAL A 45 -0.23 -22.04 14.89
CA VAL A 45 0.39 -21.18 15.90
C VAL A 45 0.28 -21.83 17.27
N ARG A 46 1.36 -21.78 18.02
CA ARG A 46 1.41 -22.23 19.41
C ARG A 46 1.93 -21.11 20.31
N VAL A 47 1.34 -21.02 21.49
CA VAL A 47 1.79 -20.12 22.57
C VAL A 47 2.25 -20.99 23.73
N ASN A 48 3.51 -20.87 24.14
CA ASN A 48 4.11 -21.69 25.20
C ASN A 48 3.95 -23.20 24.95
N GLY A 49 4.01 -23.62 23.69
CA GLY A 49 3.86 -25.03 23.29
C GLY A 49 2.41 -25.52 23.14
N GLN A 50 1.41 -24.75 23.57
CA GLN A 50 -0.01 -25.09 23.44
C GLN A 50 -0.61 -24.46 22.16
N PRO A 51 -1.54 -25.14 21.46
CA PRO A 51 -2.23 -24.56 20.33
C PRO A 51 -2.89 -23.24 20.70
N ALA A 52 -2.68 -22.21 19.86
CA ALA A 52 -3.29 -20.92 20.05
C ALA A 52 -4.79 -20.94 19.70
N VAL A 53 -5.56 -20.06 20.36
CA VAL A 53 -6.99 -19.91 20.10
C VAL A 53 -7.31 -18.50 19.58
N MET A 54 -8.37 -18.39 18.79
CA MET A 54 -8.82 -17.11 18.23
C MET A 54 -9.11 -16.10 19.34
N GLY A 55 -8.61 -14.88 19.16
CA GLY A 55 -8.78 -13.79 20.12
C GLY A 55 -7.89 -13.88 21.37
N GLN A 56 -7.01 -14.89 21.46
CA GLN A 56 -6.08 -15.06 22.57
C GLN A 56 -5.26 -13.79 22.83
N LYS A 57 -5.08 -13.47 24.09
CA LYS A 57 -4.18 -12.41 24.54
C LYS A 57 -2.87 -13.02 25.02
N VAL A 58 -1.77 -12.32 24.76
CA VAL A 58 -0.42 -12.73 25.12
C VAL A 58 0.37 -11.55 25.68
N THR A 59 1.34 -11.82 26.52
CA THR A 59 2.28 -10.86 27.09
C THR A 59 3.65 -10.96 26.42
N ALA A 60 4.54 -10.03 26.69
CA ALA A 60 5.91 -10.07 26.17
C ALA A 60 6.68 -11.35 26.58
N ALA A 61 6.32 -11.97 27.71
CA ALA A 61 6.96 -13.19 28.20
C ALA A 61 6.51 -14.46 27.47
N ASP A 62 5.38 -14.43 26.75
CA ASP A 62 4.85 -15.61 26.05
C ASP A 62 5.68 -15.92 24.80
N ARG A 63 6.04 -17.20 24.64
CA ARG A 63 6.75 -17.69 23.46
C ARG A 63 5.77 -18.09 22.37
N ILE A 64 5.86 -17.41 21.22
CA ILE A 64 5.06 -17.74 20.03
C ILE A 64 5.91 -18.60 19.09
N THR A 65 5.34 -19.71 18.61
CA THR A 65 5.95 -20.56 17.58
C THR A 65 4.97 -20.77 16.43
N VAL A 66 5.50 -20.73 15.21
CA VAL A 66 4.73 -20.86 13.96
C VAL A 66 5.22 -22.10 13.21
N GLU A 67 4.29 -22.91 12.73
CA GLU A 67 4.60 -24.12 11.98
C GLU A 67 5.18 -23.83 10.59
N ARG A 68 5.98 -24.77 10.06
CA ARG A 68 6.59 -24.66 8.72
C ARG A 68 5.56 -24.53 7.59
N ALA A 69 4.36 -25.07 7.78
CA ALA A 69 3.27 -24.94 6.81
C ALA A 69 2.88 -23.48 6.54
N ALA A 70 2.80 -22.65 7.60
CA ALA A 70 2.54 -21.22 7.50
C ALA A 70 3.66 -20.49 6.76
N GLN A 71 4.92 -20.79 7.07
CA GLN A 71 6.08 -20.24 6.39
C GLN A 71 6.10 -20.62 4.91
N GLY A 72 5.77 -21.87 4.57
CA GLY A 72 5.66 -22.35 3.20
C GLY A 72 4.54 -21.66 2.41
N GLN A 73 3.40 -21.36 3.03
CA GLN A 73 2.33 -20.58 2.44
C GLN A 73 2.80 -19.14 2.15
N GLN A 74 3.45 -18.51 3.12
CA GLN A 74 3.95 -17.14 2.99
C GLN A 74 5.03 -17.01 1.91
N ALA A 75 5.92 -17.99 1.79
CA ALA A 75 6.96 -18.01 0.75
C ALA A 75 6.41 -18.08 -0.68
N ARG A 76 5.14 -18.49 -0.87
CA ARG A 76 4.46 -18.55 -2.17
C ARG A 76 3.70 -17.27 -2.51
N GLN A 77 3.62 -16.33 -1.58
CA GLN A 77 2.94 -15.05 -1.82
C GLN A 77 3.70 -14.23 -2.85
N VAL A 78 2.95 -13.52 -3.68
CA VAL A 78 3.52 -12.68 -4.73
C VAL A 78 3.25 -11.20 -4.48
N THR A 79 4.19 -10.39 -4.90
CA THR A 79 4.03 -8.94 -5.03
C THR A 79 4.20 -8.56 -6.49
N ILE A 80 3.25 -7.83 -7.01
CA ILE A 80 3.16 -7.42 -8.41
C ILE A 80 3.25 -5.91 -8.50
N LEU A 81 4.04 -5.44 -9.44
CA LEU A 81 4.18 -4.05 -9.84
C LEU A 81 3.42 -3.84 -11.14
N LEU A 82 2.41 -3.02 -11.11
CA LEU A 82 1.56 -2.71 -12.25
C LEU A 82 1.73 -1.25 -12.66
N HIS A 83 1.93 -0.99 -13.95
CA HIS A 83 1.79 0.37 -14.48
C HIS A 83 0.30 0.65 -14.75
N LYS A 84 -0.41 1.10 -13.72
CA LYS A 84 -1.83 1.41 -13.83
C LYS A 84 -2.07 2.53 -14.84
N PRO A 85 -2.87 2.32 -15.88
CA PRO A 85 -3.31 3.41 -16.77
C PRO A 85 -4.47 4.20 -16.14
N VAL A 86 -4.89 5.30 -16.77
CA VAL A 86 -6.13 6.00 -16.43
C VAL A 86 -7.35 5.10 -16.69
N GLY A 87 -8.47 5.40 -16.05
CA GLY A 87 -9.74 4.69 -16.25
C GLY A 87 -9.91 3.42 -15.42
N TYR A 88 -8.90 3.01 -14.65
CA TYR A 88 -8.97 1.87 -13.73
C TYR A 88 -8.96 2.35 -12.27
N VAL A 89 -9.80 1.75 -11.44
CA VAL A 89 -9.76 1.94 -9.99
C VAL A 89 -8.71 1.03 -9.35
N SER A 90 -8.09 1.49 -8.27
CA SER A 90 -7.06 0.69 -7.59
C SER A 90 -7.62 -0.51 -6.83
N GLY A 91 -8.83 -0.36 -6.29
CA GLY A 91 -9.50 -1.37 -5.47
C GLY A 91 -10.63 -2.09 -6.19
N GLN A 92 -11.77 -2.22 -5.52
CA GLN A 92 -12.97 -2.83 -6.10
C GLN A 92 -13.58 -1.93 -7.17
N ALA A 93 -14.38 -2.53 -8.07
CA ALA A 93 -15.09 -1.81 -9.12
C ALA A 93 -15.94 -0.68 -8.50
N GLU A 94 -15.86 0.50 -9.08
CA GLU A 94 -16.55 1.70 -8.62
C GLU A 94 -16.99 2.51 -9.84
N ASP A 95 -18.22 2.98 -9.86
CA ASP A 95 -18.78 3.85 -10.92
C ASP A 95 -18.57 3.33 -12.36
N GLY A 96 -18.71 2.03 -12.57
CA GLY A 96 -18.53 1.40 -13.87
C GLY A 96 -17.07 1.19 -14.31
N HIS A 97 -16.10 1.57 -13.48
CA HIS A 97 -14.68 1.38 -13.77
C HIS A 97 -14.14 0.05 -13.27
N ALA A 98 -13.37 -0.62 -14.12
CA ALA A 98 -12.77 -1.91 -13.80
C ALA A 98 -11.64 -1.78 -12.75
N PRO A 99 -11.49 -2.75 -11.85
CA PRO A 99 -10.36 -2.82 -10.93
C PRO A 99 -9.04 -3.02 -11.67
N ALA A 100 -7.98 -2.36 -11.23
CA ALA A 100 -6.66 -2.49 -11.84
C ALA A 100 -6.11 -3.94 -11.81
N VAL A 101 -6.52 -4.75 -10.84
CA VAL A 101 -6.13 -6.16 -10.77
C VAL A 101 -6.56 -6.97 -11.99
N THR A 102 -7.60 -6.54 -12.74
CA THR A 102 -8.04 -7.20 -13.97
C THR A 102 -6.99 -7.12 -15.10
N LEU A 103 -6.03 -6.22 -15.00
CA LEU A 103 -4.89 -6.11 -15.91
C LEU A 103 -3.81 -7.17 -15.64
N VAL A 104 -3.86 -7.87 -14.49
CA VAL A 104 -2.90 -8.90 -14.14
C VAL A 104 -3.28 -10.20 -14.82
N THR A 105 -2.86 -10.33 -16.07
CA THR A 105 -3.07 -11.49 -16.95
C THR A 105 -1.74 -11.97 -17.51
N ALA A 106 -1.70 -13.19 -18.02
CA ALA A 106 -0.49 -13.72 -18.67
C ALA A 106 -0.04 -12.87 -19.88
N GLN A 107 -1.01 -12.34 -20.63
CA GLN A 107 -0.74 -11.52 -21.82
C GLN A 107 -0.15 -10.14 -21.46
N ASN A 108 -0.56 -9.57 -20.33
CA ASN A 108 -0.10 -8.26 -19.89
C ASN A 108 1.19 -8.32 -19.08
N ARG A 109 1.73 -9.51 -18.84
CA ARG A 109 3.03 -9.63 -18.19
C ARG A 109 4.10 -9.00 -19.07
N TRP A 110 4.90 -8.08 -18.51
CA TRP A 110 5.98 -7.43 -19.24
C TRP A 110 7.01 -8.45 -19.76
N ALA A 111 7.35 -8.34 -21.05
CA ALA A 111 8.25 -9.29 -21.69
C ALA A 111 9.68 -9.29 -21.11
N GLU A 112 10.11 -8.15 -20.52
CA GLU A 112 11.42 -8.04 -19.86
C GLU A 112 11.38 -8.45 -18.38
N ASP A 113 10.24 -8.94 -17.86
CA ASP A 113 10.16 -9.47 -16.49
C ASP A 113 11.01 -10.74 -16.36
N ARG A 114 12.09 -10.64 -15.59
CA ARG A 114 13.06 -11.75 -15.38
C ARG A 114 12.76 -12.57 -14.12
N ALA A 115 11.64 -12.32 -13.45
CA ALA A 115 11.27 -13.12 -12.28
C ALA A 115 11.06 -14.59 -12.70
N PRO A 116 11.61 -15.56 -11.94
CA PRO A 116 11.55 -16.98 -12.31
C PRO A 116 10.16 -17.59 -12.16
N MET A 117 9.25 -16.87 -11.53
CA MET A 117 7.89 -17.33 -11.26
C MET A 117 7.05 -17.39 -12.53
N ARG A 118 6.30 -18.47 -12.69
CA ARG A 118 5.25 -18.57 -13.71
C ARG A 118 3.95 -17.99 -13.16
N PHE A 119 3.27 -17.21 -14.00
CA PHE A 119 1.95 -16.69 -13.64
C PHE A 119 0.91 -17.80 -13.64
N SER A 120 0.06 -17.79 -12.64
CA SER A 120 -1.12 -18.63 -12.56
C SER A 120 -2.29 -17.84 -11.99
N GLY A 121 -3.52 -18.13 -12.43
CA GLY A 121 -4.72 -17.47 -11.93
C GLY A 121 -4.95 -17.62 -10.41
N ALA A 122 -4.35 -18.64 -9.79
CA ALA A 122 -4.38 -18.82 -8.34
C ALA A 122 -3.71 -17.68 -7.58
N GLN A 123 -2.73 -17.00 -8.18
CA GLN A 123 -2.03 -15.87 -7.60
C GLN A 123 -2.90 -14.60 -7.50
N LEU A 124 -4.04 -14.55 -8.19
CA LEU A 124 -5.00 -13.45 -8.05
C LEU A 124 -5.79 -13.52 -6.75
N ARG A 125 -5.88 -14.70 -6.13
CA ARG A 125 -6.59 -14.86 -4.86
C ARG A 125 -5.87 -14.12 -3.75
N GLY A 126 -6.56 -13.19 -3.11
CA GLY A 126 -5.98 -12.36 -2.03
C GLY A 126 -4.99 -11.30 -2.49
N LEU A 127 -4.77 -11.14 -3.81
CA LEU A 127 -3.96 -10.05 -4.35
C LEU A 127 -4.70 -8.73 -4.21
N ALA A 128 -4.16 -7.83 -3.42
CA ALA A 128 -4.80 -6.55 -3.09
C ALA A 128 -3.84 -5.36 -3.27
N PRO A 129 -4.35 -4.16 -3.59
CA PRO A 129 -3.51 -2.99 -3.71
C PRO A 129 -2.92 -2.56 -2.37
N ALA A 130 -1.62 -2.39 -2.32
CA ALA A 130 -0.89 -1.76 -1.22
C ALA A 130 -0.77 -0.25 -1.49
N GLY A 131 -1.85 0.46 -1.29
CA GLY A 131 -2.05 1.86 -1.61
C GLY A 131 -2.96 2.07 -2.81
N ARG A 132 -3.25 3.33 -3.07
CA ARG A 132 -4.19 3.71 -4.14
C ARG A 132 -3.53 4.70 -5.09
N LEU A 133 -3.98 4.67 -6.33
CA LEU A 133 -3.91 5.73 -7.32
C LEU A 133 -5.33 6.08 -7.73
N ASP A 134 -5.61 7.36 -7.90
CA ASP A 134 -6.91 7.80 -8.39
C ASP A 134 -7.14 7.29 -9.83
N ILE A 135 -8.41 7.28 -10.25
CA ILE A 135 -8.81 6.79 -11.55
C ILE A 135 -8.16 7.57 -12.71
N ASP A 136 -7.95 8.87 -12.49
CA ASP A 136 -7.34 9.83 -13.43
C ASP A 136 -5.81 9.95 -13.24
N SER A 137 -5.20 9.05 -12.49
CA SER A 137 -3.75 8.99 -12.24
C SER A 137 -3.16 7.71 -12.80
N VAL A 138 -1.90 7.78 -13.22
CA VAL A 138 -1.17 6.65 -13.82
C VAL A 138 0.05 6.29 -12.99
N GLY A 139 0.69 5.18 -13.32
CA GLY A 139 2.00 4.83 -12.78
C GLY A 139 2.01 3.62 -11.88
N LEU A 140 3.02 3.57 -11.03
CA LEU A 140 3.32 2.41 -10.19
C LEU A 140 2.22 2.15 -9.17
N LEU A 141 1.51 1.04 -9.33
CA LEU A 141 0.60 0.47 -8.35
C LEU A 141 1.18 -0.87 -7.88
N VAL A 142 1.29 -1.05 -6.57
CA VAL A 142 1.73 -2.30 -5.96
C VAL A 142 0.51 -3.12 -5.57
N LEU A 143 0.46 -4.36 -6.03
CA LEU A 143 -0.52 -5.36 -5.64
C LEU A 143 0.21 -6.47 -4.91
N THR A 144 -0.25 -6.87 -3.72
CA THR A 144 0.45 -7.88 -2.94
C THR A 144 -0.51 -8.81 -2.21
N GLN A 145 -0.07 -10.04 -2.02
CA GLN A 145 -0.67 -11.01 -1.12
C GLN A 145 -0.04 -10.93 0.27
N ASP A 146 1.17 -10.32 0.39
CA ASP A 146 1.91 -10.24 1.64
C ASP A 146 1.49 -9.02 2.46
N GLY A 147 0.80 -9.25 3.55
CA GLY A 147 0.36 -8.19 4.45
C GLY A 147 1.50 -7.42 5.13
N ARG A 148 2.73 -7.97 5.19
CA ARG A 148 3.91 -7.28 5.70
C ARG A 148 4.35 -6.20 4.71
N VAL A 149 4.35 -6.52 3.40
CA VAL A 149 4.61 -5.56 2.32
C VAL A 149 3.55 -4.46 2.34
N ALA A 150 2.27 -4.83 2.45
CA ALA A 150 1.19 -3.84 2.54
C ALA A 150 1.38 -2.90 3.74
N ARG A 151 1.70 -3.43 4.92
CA ARG A 151 1.95 -2.62 6.14
C ARG A 151 3.14 -1.68 5.96
N GLN A 152 4.22 -2.13 5.31
CA GLN A 152 5.39 -1.30 5.04
C GLN A 152 5.04 -0.10 4.14
N LEU A 153 4.16 -0.29 3.16
CA LEU A 153 3.81 0.73 2.16
C LEU A 153 2.72 1.70 2.63
N ILE A 154 1.74 1.21 3.40
CA ILE A 154 0.52 1.96 3.75
C ILE A 154 0.10 1.83 5.21
N GLY A 155 0.92 1.25 6.09
CA GLY A 155 0.65 1.23 7.52
C GLY A 155 0.55 2.65 8.10
N GLU A 156 -0.12 2.80 9.25
CA GLU A 156 -0.30 4.10 9.90
C GLU A 156 1.04 4.80 10.18
N ASP A 157 2.07 4.03 10.52
CA ASP A 157 3.43 4.51 10.80
C ASP A 157 4.35 4.48 9.57
N ALA A 158 3.83 4.13 8.39
CA ALA A 158 4.64 4.04 7.19
C ALA A 158 5.10 5.43 6.75
N GLN A 159 6.42 5.61 6.69
CA GLN A 159 7.07 6.82 6.17
C GLN A 159 7.67 6.55 4.78
N MET A 160 6.94 5.80 3.97
CA MET A 160 7.39 5.39 2.65
C MET A 160 7.34 6.55 1.66
N ASP A 161 8.48 6.89 1.09
CA ASP A 161 8.60 7.87 0.02
C ASP A 161 7.81 7.44 -1.21
N LYS A 162 7.04 8.36 -1.76
CA LYS A 162 6.34 8.20 -3.04
C LYS A 162 6.68 9.36 -3.94
N GLU A 163 7.16 9.07 -5.12
CA GLU A 163 7.60 10.07 -6.09
C GLU A 163 6.69 10.12 -7.29
N TYR A 164 6.36 11.35 -7.68
CA TYR A 164 5.39 11.62 -8.74
C TYR A 164 5.93 12.65 -9.72
N LEU A 165 5.60 12.47 -10.99
CA LEU A 165 5.67 13.50 -12.03
C LEU A 165 4.28 14.08 -12.24
N VAL A 166 4.18 15.40 -12.15
CA VAL A 166 2.92 16.12 -12.12
C VAL A 166 2.92 17.20 -13.20
N ARG A 167 2.20 16.98 -14.30
CA ARG A 167 2.04 17.97 -15.35
C ARG A 167 0.97 18.97 -14.95
N VAL A 168 1.30 20.26 -15.08
CA VAL A 168 0.46 21.35 -14.58
C VAL A 168 0.21 22.43 -15.62
N GLN A 169 -0.88 23.17 -15.41
CA GLN A 169 -1.22 24.43 -16.06
C GLN A 169 -1.41 25.50 -14.99
N TRP A 170 -1.17 26.76 -15.32
CA TRP A 170 -1.38 27.89 -14.42
C TRP A 170 -2.28 28.95 -15.10
N GLY A 171 -3.53 29.05 -14.63
CA GLY A 171 -4.57 29.78 -15.36
C GLY A 171 -4.74 29.19 -16.75
N GLU A 172 -4.77 30.04 -17.78
CA GLU A 172 -4.83 29.64 -19.19
C GLU A 172 -3.47 29.20 -19.77
N ARG A 173 -2.39 29.31 -18.97
CA ARG A 173 -1.05 29.00 -19.44
C ARG A 173 -0.77 27.50 -19.33
N ALA A 174 -0.65 26.87 -20.48
CA ALA A 174 -0.32 25.44 -20.60
C ALA A 174 1.17 25.18 -20.93
N LEU A 175 1.92 26.21 -21.39
CA LEU A 175 3.33 26.16 -21.76
C LEU A 175 4.12 27.15 -20.93
N ASP A 176 5.42 26.85 -20.69
CA ASP A 176 6.34 27.69 -19.90
C ASP A 176 5.78 28.10 -18.53
N VAL A 177 5.07 27.18 -17.89
CA VAL A 177 4.42 27.42 -16.59
C VAL A 177 5.48 27.79 -15.54
N ARG A 178 6.61 27.09 -15.53
CA ARG A 178 7.74 27.36 -14.63
C ARG A 178 8.21 28.81 -14.66
N ALA A 179 8.33 29.41 -15.84
CA ALA A 179 8.84 30.76 -16.00
C ALA A 179 7.92 31.83 -15.39
N ALA A 180 6.61 31.57 -15.35
CA ALA A 180 5.62 32.49 -14.86
C ALA A 180 5.15 32.20 -13.42
N PHE A 181 5.35 30.99 -12.94
CA PHE A 181 4.82 30.57 -11.64
C PHE A 181 5.63 31.17 -10.48
N PRO A 182 4.98 31.86 -9.52
CA PRO A 182 5.69 32.57 -8.45
C PRO A 182 6.49 31.65 -7.54
N PRO A 183 7.76 31.95 -7.23
CA PRO A 183 8.58 31.15 -6.31
C PRO A 183 7.96 30.99 -4.91
N ALA A 184 7.23 32.01 -4.44
CA ALA A 184 6.52 31.94 -3.16
C ALA A 184 5.45 30.85 -3.14
N GLN A 185 4.73 30.63 -4.25
CA GLN A 185 3.74 29.56 -4.35
C GLN A 185 4.41 28.17 -4.41
N LEU A 186 5.55 28.06 -5.07
CA LEU A 186 6.37 26.84 -5.03
C LEU A 186 6.83 26.51 -3.61
N ALA A 187 7.24 27.51 -2.85
CA ALA A 187 7.63 27.34 -1.44
C ALA A 187 6.45 26.83 -0.59
N ARG A 188 5.22 27.31 -0.85
CA ARG A 188 4.00 26.82 -0.17
C ARG A 188 3.71 25.35 -0.48
N LEU A 189 3.95 24.88 -1.71
CA LEU A 189 3.83 23.46 -2.06
C LEU A 189 4.81 22.58 -1.25
N ARG A 190 6.00 23.10 -0.95
CA ARG A 190 7.00 22.39 -0.16
C ARG A 190 6.63 22.29 1.31
N HIS A 191 6.06 23.37 1.86
CA HIS A 191 5.64 23.44 3.26
C HIS A 191 4.65 24.57 3.47
N GLY A 192 3.68 24.37 4.38
CA GLY A 192 2.74 25.42 4.81
C GLY A 192 1.31 25.25 4.29
N LEU A 193 1.01 24.18 3.56
CA LEU A 193 -0.36 23.86 3.17
C LEU A 193 -1.05 22.94 4.18
N SER A 194 -2.38 23.01 4.20
CA SER A 194 -3.23 22.15 5.02
C SER A 194 -4.35 21.54 4.18
N LEU A 195 -4.76 20.32 4.51
CA LEU A 195 -5.93 19.67 3.94
C LEU A 195 -6.85 19.18 5.06
N ASP A 196 -8.15 19.47 4.93
CA ASP A 196 -9.18 19.08 5.90
C ASP A 196 -8.82 19.54 7.33
N GLY A 197 -8.31 20.78 7.46
CA GLY A 197 -7.92 21.39 8.74
C GLY A 197 -6.64 20.83 9.36
N LYS A 198 -5.94 19.91 8.67
CA LYS A 198 -4.69 19.31 9.16
C LYS A 198 -3.51 19.77 8.32
N PRO A 199 -2.41 20.24 8.95
CA PRO A 199 -1.21 20.60 8.22
C PRO A 199 -0.63 19.39 7.50
N LEU A 200 -0.06 19.64 6.32
CA LEU A 200 0.67 18.64 5.56
C LEU A 200 2.12 18.55 6.01
N LYS A 201 2.68 17.35 5.90
CA LYS A 201 4.11 17.14 6.08
C LYS A 201 4.88 17.89 4.99
N PRO A 202 6.13 18.34 5.28
CA PRO A 202 7.00 18.87 4.24
C PRO A 202 7.14 17.90 3.07
N ALA A 203 7.16 18.46 1.86
CA ALA A 203 7.34 17.71 0.62
C ALA A 203 8.52 18.24 -0.18
N VAL A 204 9.19 17.37 -0.94
CA VAL A 204 10.12 17.81 -1.98
C VAL A 204 9.28 18.16 -3.20
N VAL A 205 9.37 19.40 -3.68
CA VAL A 205 8.68 19.85 -4.90
C VAL A 205 9.66 20.67 -5.73
N GLU A 206 9.93 20.21 -6.92
CA GLU A 206 10.90 20.80 -7.84
C GLU A 206 10.36 20.79 -9.26
N TRP A 207 10.80 21.74 -10.08
CA TRP A 207 10.52 21.72 -11.51
C TRP A 207 11.38 20.67 -12.20
N GLU A 208 10.74 19.69 -12.80
CA GLU A 208 11.39 18.71 -13.67
C GLU A 208 11.66 19.30 -15.07
N ASN A 209 10.69 20.06 -15.58
CA ASN A 209 10.80 20.81 -16.82
C ASN A 209 9.88 22.05 -16.79
N ALA A 210 9.59 22.65 -17.93
CA ALA A 210 8.79 23.88 -18.03
C ALA A 210 7.33 23.73 -17.57
N GLU A 211 6.72 22.54 -17.70
CA GLU A 211 5.32 22.26 -17.36
C GLU A 211 5.13 21.14 -16.35
N GLN A 212 6.22 20.56 -15.83
CA GLN A 212 6.14 19.38 -14.96
C GLN A 212 6.88 19.59 -13.65
N LEU A 213 6.19 19.27 -12.56
CA LEU A 213 6.75 19.22 -11.22
C LEU A 213 7.07 17.78 -10.82
N ARG A 214 8.14 17.61 -10.09
CA ARG A 214 8.50 16.40 -9.36
C ARG A 214 8.09 16.58 -7.90
N PHE A 215 7.28 15.66 -7.37
CA PHE A 215 6.87 15.63 -5.97
C PHE A 215 7.44 14.39 -5.29
N VAL A 216 7.99 14.53 -4.07
CA VAL A 216 8.26 13.40 -3.17
C VAL A 216 7.49 13.62 -1.88
N LEU A 217 6.61 12.68 -1.55
CA LEU A 217 5.73 12.70 -0.37
C LEU A 217 5.98 11.48 0.50
N THR A 218 5.95 11.66 1.83
CA THR A 218 5.98 10.58 2.84
C THR A 218 4.61 10.25 3.41
N GLU A 219 3.58 10.95 2.97
CA GLU A 219 2.17 10.73 3.35
C GLU A 219 1.31 10.52 2.11
N GLY A 220 0.01 10.23 2.30
CA GLY A 220 -0.90 10.04 1.17
C GLY A 220 -2.35 10.29 1.57
N LYS A 221 -2.80 11.54 1.48
CA LYS A 221 -4.21 11.90 1.65
C LYS A 221 -4.95 11.78 0.31
N LYS A 222 -6.27 11.64 0.37
CA LYS A 222 -7.13 11.56 -0.84
C LYS A 222 -6.88 12.76 -1.75
N ARG A 223 -6.46 12.49 -3.00
CA ARG A 223 -6.17 13.49 -4.05
C ARG A 223 -5.18 14.59 -3.59
N GLN A 224 -4.24 14.25 -2.71
CA GLN A 224 -3.40 15.23 -2.02
C GLN A 224 -2.68 16.19 -2.97
N ILE A 225 -1.95 15.68 -3.96
CA ILE A 225 -1.17 16.52 -4.90
C ILE A 225 -2.09 17.46 -5.69
N ARG A 226 -3.24 16.96 -6.16
CA ARG A 226 -4.20 17.80 -6.91
C ARG A 226 -4.73 18.95 -6.07
N ARG A 227 -5.10 18.65 -4.81
CA ARG A 227 -5.60 19.64 -3.86
C ARG A 227 -4.51 20.63 -3.40
N MET A 228 -3.25 20.19 -3.29
CA MET A 228 -2.11 21.07 -3.02
C MET A 228 -1.89 22.04 -4.19
N CYS A 229 -1.88 21.53 -5.41
CA CYS A 229 -1.72 22.33 -6.61
C CYS A 229 -2.84 23.37 -6.77
N GLU A 230 -4.09 22.97 -6.54
CA GLU A 230 -5.25 23.86 -6.60
C GLU A 230 -5.14 25.04 -5.63
N GLN A 231 -4.64 24.83 -4.40
CA GLN A 231 -4.44 25.91 -3.42
C GLN A 231 -3.41 26.96 -3.81
N VAL A 232 -2.56 26.66 -4.79
CA VAL A 232 -1.59 27.61 -5.34
C VAL A 232 -1.91 28.04 -6.77
N GLY A 233 -3.12 27.73 -7.24
CA GLY A 233 -3.62 28.12 -8.56
C GLY A 233 -3.13 27.25 -9.72
N LEU A 234 -2.52 26.10 -9.46
CA LEU A 234 -2.14 25.13 -10.48
C LEU A 234 -3.25 24.12 -10.74
N LYS A 235 -3.51 23.83 -12.02
CA LYS A 235 -4.36 22.73 -12.47
C LYS A 235 -3.49 21.53 -12.85
N VAL A 236 -3.71 20.39 -12.22
CA VAL A 236 -3.02 19.14 -12.57
C VAL A 236 -3.69 18.52 -13.79
N VAL A 237 -2.97 18.41 -14.90
CA VAL A 237 -3.44 17.79 -16.15
C VAL A 237 -2.89 16.39 -16.37
N GLY A 238 -1.88 15.99 -15.63
CA GLY A 238 -1.35 14.63 -15.62
C GLY A 238 -0.64 14.32 -14.30
N LEU A 239 -0.82 13.13 -13.77
CA LEU A 239 -0.16 12.69 -12.55
C LEU A 239 0.29 11.25 -12.71
N LYS A 240 1.61 11.02 -12.54
CA LYS A 240 2.23 9.71 -12.69
C LYS A 240 3.09 9.39 -11.48
N ARG A 241 2.79 8.30 -10.76
CA ARG A 241 3.67 7.81 -9.71
C ARG A 241 4.79 6.97 -10.32
N ILE A 242 6.03 7.37 -10.11
CA ILE A 242 7.21 6.75 -10.73
C ILE A 242 8.05 5.93 -9.75
N ARG A 243 7.85 6.08 -8.42
CA ARG A 243 8.62 5.38 -7.39
C ARG A 243 7.83 5.22 -6.09
N MET A 244 8.06 4.11 -5.41
CA MET A 244 7.66 3.86 -4.02
C MET A 244 8.85 3.27 -3.27
N GLY A 245 9.36 3.95 -2.23
CA GLY A 245 10.60 3.58 -1.58
C GLY A 245 11.76 3.51 -2.57
N ARG A 246 12.41 2.35 -2.66
CA ARG A 246 13.49 2.10 -3.62
C ARG A 246 13.01 1.53 -4.96
N VAL A 247 11.74 1.13 -5.05
CA VAL A 247 11.19 0.46 -6.22
C VAL A 247 10.73 1.49 -7.25
N LEU A 248 11.30 1.40 -8.44
CA LEU A 248 11.03 2.29 -9.57
C LEU A 248 10.01 1.65 -10.52
N LEU A 249 9.17 2.49 -11.11
CA LEU A 249 8.34 2.09 -12.27
C LEU A 249 9.24 1.71 -13.45
N GLY A 250 10.33 2.45 -13.65
CA GLY A 250 11.28 2.21 -14.73
C GLY A 250 10.63 2.25 -16.11
N ARG A 251 10.98 1.26 -16.95
CA ARG A 251 10.46 1.13 -18.32
C ARG A 251 9.21 0.25 -18.44
N LEU A 252 8.59 -0.14 -17.32
CA LEU A 252 7.37 -0.93 -17.35
C LEU A 252 6.28 -0.21 -18.16
N PRO A 253 5.77 -0.79 -19.28
CA PRO A 253 4.80 -0.12 -20.14
C PRO A 253 3.42 0.04 -19.46
N PRO A 254 2.63 1.06 -19.84
CA PRO A 254 1.26 1.22 -19.34
C PRO A 254 0.40 -0.02 -19.58
N GLY A 255 -0.39 -0.42 -18.57
CA GLY A 255 -1.24 -1.61 -18.61
C GLY A 255 -0.51 -2.92 -18.40
N GLN A 256 0.81 -2.91 -18.38
CA GLN A 256 1.61 -4.11 -18.13
C GLN A 256 2.04 -4.20 -16.66
N TRP A 257 2.41 -5.41 -16.27
CA TRP A 257 2.83 -5.72 -14.92
C TRP A 257 4.07 -6.65 -14.91
N ARG A 258 4.80 -6.63 -13.82
CA ARG A 258 5.89 -7.55 -13.51
C ARG A 258 5.83 -7.98 -12.06
N TYR A 259 6.51 -9.03 -11.71
CA TYR A 259 6.75 -9.34 -10.30
C TYR A 259 7.76 -8.36 -9.68
N LEU A 260 7.66 -8.17 -8.37
CA LEU A 260 8.77 -7.63 -7.60
C LEU A 260 9.93 -8.60 -7.71
N ALA A 261 11.06 -8.13 -8.23
CA ALA A 261 12.19 -9.01 -8.50
C ALA A 261 12.85 -9.50 -7.19
N PRO A 262 13.47 -10.70 -7.20
CA PRO A 262 14.30 -11.13 -6.09
C PRO A 262 15.36 -10.08 -5.76
N GLY A 263 15.42 -9.64 -4.50
CA GLY A 263 16.35 -8.60 -4.05
C GLY A 263 15.85 -7.16 -4.18
N GLU A 264 14.73 -6.90 -4.88
CA GLU A 264 14.07 -5.59 -4.79
C GLU A 264 13.34 -5.46 -3.43
N GLN A 265 13.51 -4.32 -2.80
CA GLN A 265 12.88 -3.98 -1.53
C GLN A 265 12.37 -2.52 -1.59
N PHE A 266 11.25 -2.27 -0.93
CA PHE A 266 10.69 -0.92 -0.79
C PHE A 266 11.46 -0.07 0.20
#